data_7e967ba92b3655b3c043b56a82aa085c
#
_entry.id   7e967ba92b3655b3c043b56a82aa085c
#
_cell.length_a   1.000
_cell.length_b   1.000
_cell.length_c   1.000
_cell.angle_alpha   90.00
_cell.angle_beta   90.00
_cell.angle_gamma   90.00
#
_symmetry.space_group_name_H-M   'P 1'
#
loop_
_entity.id
_entity.type
_entity.pdbx_description
1 polymer ?
#
loop_
_entity_poly.entity_id
_entity_poly.type
_entity_poly.pdbx_seq_one_letter_code
_entity_poly.pdbx_strand_id
1 'polypeptide(L)'
;MGRTVLAIGGHIGDMDLTAGPTLAKMVQEGDRAIILACTYGERGHPTISPEEYRVQKVAEGEAFAAAIGAEFRVLDYSDGFLPDDDSAAEQIADIIRQEKPEILITHWTKSIHRDHERAAILAERGRFLASLPVGSPYGRHGISQFLHADNWEDAEGFVPDMYVEIPDAAYETWRAAIQGQAFARGETYGFRYIDYYSANMLAKGCLANTTRACGFVRADKGAKLAGP
;
A
#
# COMPACT_ATOMS: atom_id res chain seq x y z
N MET A 1 5.67 10.77 -19.88
CA MET A 1 6.35 10.12 -18.75
C MET A 1 5.25 9.44 -17.95
N GLY A 2 5.52 8.22 -17.46
CA GLY A 2 4.59 7.54 -16.56
C GLY A 2 4.44 8.30 -15.24
N ARG A 3 3.35 8.08 -14.53
CA ARG A 3 3.11 8.63 -13.19
C ARG A 3 3.95 7.87 -12.16
N THR A 4 4.15 8.47 -10.98
CA THR A 4 4.70 7.77 -9.82
C THR A 4 3.60 7.50 -8.81
N VAL A 5 3.48 6.25 -8.35
CA VAL A 5 2.59 5.84 -7.26
C VAL A 5 3.42 5.38 -6.05
N LEU A 6 3.06 5.88 -4.87
CA LEU A 6 3.62 5.45 -3.60
C LEU A 6 2.54 4.75 -2.79
N ALA A 7 2.75 3.48 -2.46
CA ALA A 7 1.86 2.70 -1.61
C ALA A 7 2.50 2.50 -0.23
N ILE A 8 1.83 2.98 0.84
CA ILE A 8 2.34 2.98 2.21
C ILE A 8 1.53 2.01 3.06
N GLY A 9 2.17 0.94 3.53
CA GLY A 9 1.60 -0.06 4.45
C GLY A 9 2.15 0.05 5.86
N GLY A 10 1.44 -0.51 6.82
CA GLY A 10 1.92 -0.69 8.19
C GLY A 10 3.09 -1.66 8.25
N HIS A 11 2.97 -2.77 7.53
CA HIS A 11 3.93 -3.87 7.51
C HIS A 11 4.34 -4.25 6.09
N ILE A 12 5.46 -4.97 5.97
CA ILE A 12 5.83 -5.63 4.71
C ILE A 12 4.75 -6.66 4.35
N GLY A 13 4.20 -6.55 3.14
CA GLY A 13 3.16 -7.43 2.62
C GLY A 13 1.76 -6.83 2.57
N ASP A 14 1.45 -5.78 3.35
CA ASP A 14 0.13 -5.15 3.36
C ASP A 14 -0.25 -4.61 1.99
N MET A 15 0.61 -3.76 1.43
CA MET A 15 0.36 -3.16 0.11
C MET A 15 0.55 -4.16 -1.02
N ASP A 16 1.31 -5.22 -0.80
CA ASP A 16 1.50 -6.33 -1.73
C ASP A 16 0.17 -7.08 -1.98
N LEU A 17 -0.63 -7.22 -0.93
CA LEU A 17 -1.97 -7.83 -0.99
C LEU A 17 -3.03 -6.83 -1.50
N THR A 18 -3.11 -5.65 -0.88
CA THR A 18 -4.25 -4.74 -1.03
C THR A 18 -4.14 -3.86 -2.27
N ALA A 19 -2.95 -3.39 -2.61
CA ALA A 19 -2.65 -2.53 -3.76
C ALA A 19 -1.87 -3.26 -4.86
N GLY A 20 -1.21 -4.38 -4.55
CA GLY A 20 -0.30 -5.10 -5.43
C GLY A 20 -0.82 -5.37 -6.84
N PRO A 21 -2.08 -5.86 -7.03
CA PRO A 21 -2.64 -6.04 -8.36
C PRO A 21 -2.73 -4.73 -9.16
N THR A 22 -3.09 -3.62 -8.48
CA THR A 22 -3.16 -2.28 -9.08
C THR A 22 -1.76 -1.76 -9.43
N LEU A 23 -0.77 -1.98 -8.55
CA LEU A 23 0.61 -1.60 -8.80
C LEU A 23 1.20 -2.37 -9.99
N ALA A 24 0.96 -3.68 -10.08
CA ALA A 24 1.39 -4.49 -11.22
C ALA A 24 0.80 -3.98 -12.55
N LYS A 25 -0.50 -3.64 -12.56
CA LYS A 25 -1.15 -3.00 -13.72
C LYS A 25 -0.47 -1.68 -14.09
N MET A 26 -0.27 -0.79 -13.12
CA MET A 26 0.31 0.53 -13.36
C MET A 26 1.73 0.43 -13.92
N VAL A 27 2.55 -0.49 -13.39
CA VAL A 27 3.90 -0.75 -13.94
C VAL A 27 3.85 -1.25 -15.37
N GLN A 28 2.93 -2.17 -15.71
CA GLN A 28 2.74 -2.64 -17.09
C GLN A 28 2.29 -1.52 -18.04
N GLU A 29 1.62 -0.49 -17.52
CA GLU A 29 1.22 0.72 -18.27
C GLU A 29 2.33 1.78 -18.36
N GLY A 30 3.49 1.53 -17.73
CA GLY A 30 4.66 2.42 -17.80
C GLY A 30 4.75 3.42 -16.62
N ASP A 31 3.94 3.26 -15.57
CA ASP A 31 4.03 4.02 -14.34
C ASP A 31 5.17 3.47 -13.45
N ARG A 32 5.72 4.30 -12.57
CA ARG A 32 6.69 3.92 -11.55
C ARG A 32 5.96 3.65 -10.24
N ALA A 33 6.14 2.45 -9.66
CA ALA A 33 5.53 2.07 -8.39
C ALA A 33 6.57 1.92 -7.28
N ILE A 34 6.25 2.44 -6.08
CA ILE A 34 7.07 2.33 -4.88
C ILE A 34 6.19 1.75 -3.77
N ILE A 35 6.66 0.69 -3.14
CA ILE A 35 6.02 0.08 -1.97
C ILE A 35 6.86 0.47 -0.74
N LEU A 36 6.23 1.15 0.21
CA LEU A 36 6.84 1.56 1.48
C LEU A 36 6.11 0.85 2.62
N ALA A 37 6.84 0.04 3.39
CA ALA A 37 6.37 -0.48 4.66
C ALA A 37 6.88 0.40 5.81
N CYS A 38 6.03 0.72 6.77
CA CYS A 38 6.44 1.49 7.95
C CYS A 38 7.20 0.62 8.97
N THR A 39 6.84 -0.65 9.09
CA THR A 39 7.48 -1.65 9.96
C THR A 39 7.76 -2.92 9.19
N TYR A 40 8.55 -3.80 9.75
CA TYR A 40 8.85 -5.10 9.13
C TYR A 40 7.72 -6.12 9.29
N GLY A 41 6.81 -5.95 10.26
CA GLY A 41 5.84 -6.97 10.65
C GLY A 41 6.50 -8.16 11.36
N GLU A 42 7.65 -7.93 12.00
CA GLU A 42 8.54 -8.95 12.52
C GLU A 42 8.02 -9.68 13.76
N ARG A 43 7.07 -9.08 14.46
CA ARG A 43 6.53 -9.67 15.71
C ARG A 43 5.31 -10.56 15.49
N GLY A 44 4.82 -10.64 14.27
CA GLY A 44 3.62 -11.40 13.96
C GLY A 44 3.83 -12.92 13.89
N HIS A 45 5.07 -13.43 13.79
CA HIS A 45 5.27 -14.89 13.60
C HIS A 45 5.12 -15.67 14.91
N PRO A 46 4.32 -16.78 14.92
CA PRO A 46 4.00 -17.50 16.15
C PRO A 46 5.18 -18.31 16.74
N THR A 47 6.20 -18.65 15.95
CA THR A 47 7.23 -19.64 16.36
C THR A 47 8.68 -19.24 16.08
N ILE A 48 8.96 -18.34 15.14
CA ILE A 48 10.33 -17.84 14.88
C ILE A 48 10.55 -16.48 15.53
N SER A 49 11.82 -16.17 15.83
CA SER A 49 12.15 -14.91 16.52
C SER A 49 11.86 -13.69 15.62
N PRO A 50 11.61 -12.51 16.22
CA PRO A 50 11.44 -11.29 15.44
C PRO A 50 12.65 -10.98 14.53
N GLU A 51 13.86 -11.27 14.99
CA GLU A 51 15.09 -11.03 14.22
C GLU A 51 15.15 -11.92 12.97
N GLU A 52 14.82 -13.20 13.10
CA GLU A 52 14.80 -14.15 11.97
C GLU A 52 13.65 -13.81 11.01
N TYR A 53 12.46 -13.51 11.55
CA TYR A 53 11.30 -13.19 10.73
C TYR A 53 11.49 -11.87 9.98
N ARG A 54 12.13 -10.87 10.58
CA ARG A 54 12.53 -9.62 9.90
C ARG A 54 13.34 -9.90 8.64
N VAL A 55 14.35 -10.77 8.72
CA VAL A 55 15.20 -11.13 7.56
C VAL A 55 14.35 -11.76 6.46
N GLN A 56 13.47 -12.71 6.82
CA GLN A 56 12.56 -13.34 5.88
C GLN A 56 11.61 -12.31 5.23
N LYS A 57 10.95 -11.46 6.02
CA LYS A 57 9.99 -10.45 5.53
C LYS A 57 10.64 -9.46 4.56
N VAL A 58 11.86 -8.99 4.85
CA VAL A 58 12.60 -8.11 3.92
C VAL A 58 12.88 -8.81 2.61
N ALA A 59 13.40 -10.03 2.64
CA ALA A 59 13.70 -10.79 1.42
C ALA A 59 12.42 -11.06 0.59
N GLU A 60 11.30 -11.39 1.24
CA GLU A 60 10.01 -11.61 0.60
C GLU A 60 9.44 -10.32 -0.03
N GLY A 61 9.54 -9.17 0.67
CA GLY A 61 9.09 -7.88 0.17
C GLY A 61 9.91 -7.38 -1.03
N GLU A 62 11.24 -7.51 -0.96
CA GLU A 62 12.14 -7.20 -2.08
C GLU A 62 11.84 -8.07 -3.30
N ALA A 63 11.67 -9.38 -3.10
CA ALA A 63 11.35 -10.31 -4.18
C ALA A 63 9.99 -10.02 -4.82
N PHE A 64 8.97 -9.70 -4.02
CA PHE A 64 7.66 -9.30 -4.52
C PHE A 64 7.73 -8.04 -5.39
N ALA A 65 8.34 -6.98 -4.86
CA ALA A 65 8.46 -5.71 -5.58
C ALA A 65 9.21 -5.90 -6.91
N ALA A 66 10.34 -6.61 -6.89
CA ALA A 66 11.11 -6.92 -8.10
C ALA A 66 10.27 -7.70 -9.12
N ALA A 67 9.46 -8.67 -8.67
CA ALA A 67 8.65 -9.50 -9.56
C ALA A 67 7.53 -8.72 -10.28
N ILE A 68 6.98 -7.66 -9.67
CA ILE A 68 6.00 -6.78 -10.31
C ILE A 68 6.63 -5.56 -10.98
N GLY A 69 7.95 -5.37 -10.88
CA GLY A 69 8.67 -4.21 -11.41
C GLY A 69 8.54 -2.94 -10.58
N ALA A 70 8.25 -3.05 -9.28
CA ALA A 70 8.18 -1.96 -8.34
C ALA A 70 9.47 -1.80 -7.53
N GLU A 71 9.62 -0.67 -6.85
CA GLU A 71 10.66 -0.42 -5.85
C GLU A 71 10.14 -0.75 -4.45
N PHE A 72 11.02 -1.29 -3.59
CA PHE A 72 10.69 -1.60 -2.21
C PHE A 72 11.47 -0.73 -1.24
N ARG A 73 10.79 -0.27 -0.19
CA ARG A 73 11.39 0.45 0.94
C ARG A 73 10.73 0.05 2.25
N VAL A 74 11.49 0.11 3.33
CA VAL A 74 10.98 -0.11 4.68
C VAL A 74 11.58 0.91 5.63
N LEU A 75 10.76 1.44 6.55
CA LEU A 75 11.22 2.25 7.69
C LEU A 75 11.60 1.34 8.85
N ASP A 76 12.45 1.85 9.74
CA ASP A 76 12.97 1.06 10.87
C ASP A 76 12.11 1.25 12.14
N TYR A 77 10.78 1.09 11.99
CA TYR A 77 9.88 1.03 13.14
C TYR A 77 9.56 -0.41 13.51
N SER A 78 9.32 -0.67 14.79
CA SER A 78 8.98 -1.99 15.30
C SER A 78 7.49 -2.27 15.13
N ASP A 79 7.17 -3.47 14.70
CA ASP A 79 5.80 -3.99 14.59
C ASP A 79 5.02 -3.85 15.90
N GLY A 80 3.79 -3.34 15.83
CA GLY A 80 2.92 -3.02 16.95
C GLY A 80 3.24 -1.67 17.64
N PHE A 81 4.32 -1.00 17.26
CA PHE A 81 4.80 0.23 17.89
C PHE A 81 5.03 1.39 16.89
N LEU A 82 4.41 1.32 15.71
CA LEU A 82 4.48 2.44 14.77
C LEU A 82 4.00 3.72 15.47
N PRO A 83 4.83 4.80 15.57
CA PRO A 83 4.39 6.06 16.15
C PRO A 83 3.42 6.78 15.22
N ASP A 84 2.65 7.73 15.79
CA ASP A 84 1.78 8.64 15.03
C ASP A 84 2.12 10.11 15.31
N ASP A 85 3.39 10.37 15.57
CA ASP A 85 3.93 11.68 15.91
C ASP A 85 4.41 12.51 14.69
N ASP A 86 4.83 13.75 14.96
CA ASP A 86 5.28 14.67 13.92
C ASP A 86 6.57 14.22 13.27
N SER A 87 7.46 13.56 14.00
CA SER A 87 8.74 13.07 13.47
C SER A 87 8.55 11.97 12.43
N ALA A 88 7.66 11.01 12.72
CA ALA A 88 7.31 9.96 11.78
C ALA A 88 6.56 10.52 10.55
N ALA A 89 5.67 11.49 10.76
CA ALA A 89 4.99 12.16 9.66
C ALA A 89 5.95 12.95 8.74
N GLU A 90 6.99 13.59 9.31
CA GLU A 90 8.00 14.30 8.50
C GLU A 90 8.87 13.34 7.71
N GLN A 91 9.18 12.15 8.20
CA GLN A 91 9.88 11.11 7.41
C GLN A 91 9.05 10.72 6.17
N ILE A 92 7.74 10.50 6.34
CA ILE A 92 6.85 10.23 5.20
C ILE A 92 6.80 11.44 4.24
N ALA A 93 6.74 12.66 4.78
CA ALA A 93 6.74 13.88 3.97
C ALA A 93 8.01 14.00 3.13
N ASP A 94 9.17 13.70 3.69
CA ASP A 94 10.44 13.74 2.97
C ASP A 94 10.53 12.68 1.86
N ILE A 95 10.01 11.49 2.10
CA ILE A 95 9.87 10.47 1.06
C ILE A 95 8.96 10.97 -0.06
N ILE A 96 7.81 11.55 0.26
CA ILE A 96 6.89 12.12 -0.73
C ILE A 96 7.56 13.25 -1.53
N ARG A 97 8.31 14.13 -0.89
CA ARG A 97 9.04 15.22 -1.55
C ARG A 97 10.15 14.71 -2.47
N GLN A 98 10.85 13.65 -2.05
CA GLN A 98 11.93 13.04 -2.82
C GLN A 98 11.40 12.29 -4.04
N GLU A 99 10.39 11.45 -3.84
CA GLU A 99 9.87 10.55 -4.88
C GLU A 99 8.85 11.20 -5.81
N LYS A 100 8.24 12.29 -5.37
CA LYS A 100 7.25 13.11 -6.11
C LYS A 100 6.09 12.29 -6.69
N PRO A 101 5.42 11.44 -5.90
CA PRO A 101 4.32 10.63 -6.40
C PRO A 101 3.10 11.50 -6.71
N GLU A 102 2.45 11.23 -7.83
CA GLU A 102 1.13 11.79 -8.16
C GLU A 102 0.01 11.07 -7.43
N ILE A 103 0.22 9.77 -7.12
CA ILE A 103 -0.78 8.92 -6.47
C ILE A 103 -0.20 8.39 -5.17
N LEU A 104 -0.97 8.50 -4.10
CA LEU A 104 -0.66 7.92 -2.80
C LEU A 104 -1.73 6.89 -2.45
N ILE A 105 -1.32 5.69 -2.06
CA ILE A 105 -2.21 4.61 -1.60
C ILE A 105 -1.80 4.24 -0.18
N THR A 106 -2.77 4.00 0.71
CA THR A 106 -2.51 3.53 2.08
C THR A 106 -3.69 2.73 2.61
N HIS A 107 -3.62 2.28 3.86
CA HIS A 107 -4.71 1.63 4.58
C HIS A 107 -5.94 2.52 4.74
N TRP A 108 -7.09 1.88 5.02
CA TRP A 108 -8.27 2.56 5.52
C TRP A 108 -8.02 3.14 6.92
N THR A 109 -8.80 4.15 7.29
CA THR A 109 -8.66 4.90 8.55
C THR A 109 -9.18 4.16 9.78
N LYS A 110 -9.81 2.99 9.59
CA LYS A 110 -10.33 2.11 10.65
C LYS A 110 -9.82 0.70 10.43
N SER A 111 -9.12 0.16 11.40
CA SER A 111 -8.54 -1.18 11.36
C SER A 111 -8.56 -1.84 12.73
N ILE A 112 -8.60 -3.16 12.75
CA ILE A 112 -8.33 -3.94 13.96
C ILE A 112 -6.83 -3.92 14.31
N HIS A 113 -5.96 -3.63 13.32
CA HIS A 113 -4.52 -3.50 13.54
C HIS A 113 -4.12 -2.02 13.69
N ARG A 114 -3.58 -1.68 14.85
CA ARG A 114 -3.24 -0.31 15.18
C ARG A 114 -2.21 0.33 14.24
N ASP A 115 -1.24 -0.45 13.76
CA ASP A 115 -0.22 0.08 12.83
C ASP A 115 -0.82 0.42 11.46
N HIS A 116 -1.90 -0.25 11.01
CA HIS A 116 -2.61 0.13 9.81
C HIS A 116 -3.29 1.51 9.95
N GLU A 117 -3.99 1.75 11.07
CA GLU A 117 -4.57 3.08 11.35
C GLU A 117 -3.49 4.17 11.40
N ARG A 118 -2.35 3.87 12.04
CA ARG A 118 -1.23 4.81 12.14
C ARG A 118 -0.56 5.05 10.80
N ALA A 119 -0.39 4.04 9.96
CA ALA A 119 0.12 4.23 8.60
C ALA A 119 -0.80 5.13 7.77
N ALA A 120 -2.13 4.98 7.90
CA ALA A 120 -3.09 5.88 7.25
C ALA A 120 -2.98 7.32 7.77
N ILE A 121 -2.86 7.52 9.09
CA ILE A 121 -2.66 8.84 9.71
C ILE A 121 -1.35 9.47 9.24
N LEU A 122 -0.26 8.70 9.24
CA LEU A 122 1.06 9.18 8.82
C LEU A 122 1.08 9.55 7.33
N ALA A 123 0.41 8.77 6.49
CA ALA A 123 0.29 9.06 5.06
C ALA A 123 -0.48 10.38 4.83
N GLU A 124 -1.59 10.61 5.55
CA GLU A 124 -2.36 11.85 5.46
C GLU A 124 -1.56 13.06 5.94
N ARG A 125 -0.93 12.96 7.11
CA ARG A 125 -0.10 14.02 7.69
C ARG A 125 1.14 14.30 6.83
N GLY A 126 1.84 13.24 6.39
CA GLY A 126 3.01 13.34 5.52
C GLY A 126 2.67 14.01 4.20
N ARG A 127 1.53 13.68 3.58
CA ARG A 127 1.01 14.36 2.39
C ARG A 127 0.80 15.87 2.63
N PHE A 128 0.19 16.22 3.76
CA PHE A 128 -0.01 17.63 4.11
C PHE A 128 1.33 18.35 4.29
N LEU A 129 2.23 17.81 5.11
CA LEU A 129 3.54 18.39 5.36
C LEU A 129 4.37 18.52 4.07
N ALA A 130 4.33 17.51 3.19
CA ALA A 130 5.04 17.55 1.91
C ALA A 130 4.60 18.70 1.01
N SER A 131 3.34 19.15 1.12
CA SER A 131 2.79 20.26 0.33
C SER A 131 3.25 21.66 0.82
N LEU A 132 3.78 21.74 2.03
CA LEU A 132 4.22 23.01 2.63
C LEU A 132 5.56 23.45 2.03
N PRO A 133 5.76 24.78 1.82
CA PRO A 133 6.99 25.32 1.22
C PRO A 133 8.10 25.51 2.25
N VAL A 134 8.36 24.51 3.10
CA VAL A 134 9.27 24.65 4.23
C VAL A 134 10.36 23.57 4.23
N GLY A 135 11.58 23.98 4.52
CA GLY A 135 12.66 23.25 5.19
C GLY A 135 13.23 21.98 4.54
N SER A 136 12.72 21.52 3.39
CA SER A 136 13.23 20.30 2.76
C SER A 136 14.11 20.60 1.54
N PRO A 137 15.26 19.92 1.37
CA PRO A 137 16.10 20.06 0.19
C PRO A 137 15.42 19.59 -1.11
N TYR A 138 14.36 18.79 -1.01
CA TYR A 138 13.63 18.25 -2.16
C TYR A 138 12.52 19.19 -2.67
N GLY A 139 12.26 20.30 -1.97
CA GLY A 139 11.17 21.23 -2.26
C GLY A 139 9.81 20.65 -1.87
N ARG A 140 8.75 21.44 -2.10
CA ARG A 140 7.37 20.99 -1.84
C ARG A 140 6.86 20.05 -2.93
N HIS A 141 5.96 19.15 -2.55
CA HIS A 141 5.23 18.29 -3.49
C HIS A 141 3.77 18.10 -3.07
N GLY A 142 2.85 18.13 -4.04
CA GLY A 142 1.43 17.88 -3.83
C GLY A 142 0.99 16.58 -4.50
N ILE A 143 0.18 15.80 -3.79
CA ILE A 143 -0.42 14.56 -4.28
C ILE A 143 -1.69 14.89 -5.06
N SER A 144 -1.82 14.36 -6.26
CA SER A 144 -3.01 14.56 -7.11
C SER A 144 -4.16 13.64 -6.72
N GLN A 145 -3.85 12.44 -6.25
CA GLN A 145 -4.85 11.43 -5.87
C GLN A 145 -4.40 10.67 -4.63
N PHE A 146 -5.26 10.66 -3.59
CA PHE A 146 -5.01 9.92 -2.36
C PHE A 146 -6.12 8.88 -2.16
N LEU A 147 -5.71 7.61 -2.03
CA LEU A 147 -6.57 6.44 -2.02
C LEU A 147 -6.34 5.58 -0.78
N HIS A 148 -7.43 5.08 -0.21
CA HIS A 148 -7.40 4.02 0.79
C HIS A 148 -7.71 2.68 0.13
N ALA A 149 -6.83 1.70 0.30
CA ALA A 149 -7.00 0.36 -0.24
C ALA A 149 -7.88 -0.51 0.69
N ASP A 150 -8.54 -1.50 0.10
CA ASP A 150 -9.36 -2.46 0.81
C ASP A 150 -8.51 -3.55 1.47
N ASN A 151 -8.57 -3.64 2.78
CA ASN A 151 -7.96 -4.72 3.55
C ASN A 151 -9.03 -5.45 4.35
N TRP A 152 -8.96 -6.77 4.46
CA TRP A 152 -9.92 -7.58 5.21
C TRP A 152 -10.04 -7.17 6.68
N GLU A 153 -8.96 -6.67 7.27
CA GLU A 153 -8.90 -6.16 8.65
C GLU A 153 -9.52 -4.77 8.82
N ASP A 154 -9.71 -4.04 7.71
CA ASP A 154 -10.11 -2.64 7.69
C ASP A 154 -11.58 -2.48 7.23
N ALA A 155 -12.41 -3.52 7.40
CA ALA A 155 -13.74 -3.59 6.82
C ALA A 155 -14.77 -2.62 7.44
N GLU A 156 -14.52 -2.09 8.65
CA GLU A 156 -15.45 -1.18 9.31
C GLU A 156 -15.56 0.15 8.55
N GLY A 157 -16.72 0.42 7.99
CA GLY A 157 -17.01 1.65 7.26
C GLY A 157 -16.32 1.80 5.91
N PHE A 158 -15.59 0.80 5.43
CA PHE A 158 -14.98 0.81 4.11
C PHE A 158 -16.05 0.54 3.04
N VAL A 159 -16.37 1.57 2.27
CA VAL A 159 -17.28 1.47 1.12
C VAL A 159 -16.56 2.05 -0.09
N PRO A 160 -16.10 1.21 -1.04
CA PRO A 160 -15.38 1.69 -2.22
C PRO A 160 -16.21 2.68 -3.03
N ASP A 161 -15.62 3.79 -3.40
CA ASP A 161 -16.19 4.77 -4.33
C ASP A 161 -15.40 4.87 -5.65
N MET A 162 -14.39 4.01 -5.78
CA MET A 162 -13.56 3.88 -6.97
C MET A 162 -13.17 2.41 -7.17
N TYR A 163 -13.28 1.94 -8.40
CA TYR A 163 -12.84 0.60 -8.80
C TYR A 163 -11.79 0.72 -9.89
N VAL A 164 -10.68 0.01 -9.71
CA VAL A 164 -9.61 -0.11 -10.72
C VAL A 164 -9.68 -1.50 -11.31
N GLU A 165 -9.98 -1.59 -12.60
CA GLU A 165 -9.95 -2.85 -13.35
C GLU A 165 -8.55 -3.47 -13.28
N ILE A 166 -8.51 -4.80 -13.08
CA ILE A 166 -7.28 -5.59 -13.05
C ILE A 166 -7.30 -6.55 -14.25
N PRO A 167 -6.58 -6.24 -15.33
CA PRO A 167 -6.43 -7.14 -16.49
C PRO A 167 -5.78 -8.47 -16.10
N ASP A 168 -6.04 -9.52 -16.87
CA ASP A 168 -5.49 -10.86 -16.61
C ASP A 168 -3.97 -10.83 -16.50
N ALA A 169 -3.27 -10.09 -17.34
CA ALA A 169 -1.80 -9.99 -17.27
C ALA A 169 -1.31 -9.42 -15.93
N ALA A 170 -1.96 -8.39 -15.40
CA ALA A 170 -1.61 -7.80 -14.10
C ALA A 170 -1.96 -8.74 -12.94
N TYR A 171 -3.11 -9.40 -13.01
CA TYR A 171 -3.51 -10.40 -12.04
C TYR A 171 -2.53 -11.57 -11.96
N GLU A 172 -2.14 -12.15 -13.10
CA GLU A 172 -1.19 -13.27 -13.13
C GLU A 172 0.20 -12.86 -12.64
N THR A 173 0.67 -11.66 -12.98
CA THR A 173 1.92 -11.11 -12.46
C THR A 173 1.87 -10.99 -10.93
N TRP A 174 0.84 -10.36 -10.39
CA TRP A 174 0.64 -10.25 -8.95
C TRP A 174 0.53 -11.61 -8.28
N ARG A 175 -0.30 -12.52 -8.85
CA ARG A 175 -0.53 -13.85 -8.28
C ARG A 175 0.74 -14.68 -8.22
N ALA A 176 1.59 -14.61 -9.25
CA ALA A 176 2.89 -15.28 -9.25
C ALA A 176 3.83 -14.69 -8.19
N ALA A 177 3.90 -13.35 -8.10
CA ALA A 177 4.77 -12.65 -7.16
C ALA A 177 4.39 -12.91 -5.70
N ILE A 178 3.09 -12.84 -5.37
CA ILE A 178 2.59 -12.99 -3.98
C ILE A 178 2.77 -14.41 -3.43
N GLN A 179 2.89 -15.41 -4.31
CA GLN A 179 3.25 -16.78 -3.90
C GLN A 179 4.64 -16.88 -3.24
N GLY A 180 5.50 -15.89 -3.42
CA GLY A 180 6.79 -15.81 -2.74
C GLY A 180 6.68 -15.57 -1.23
N GLN A 181 5.55 -15.07 -0.73
CA GLN A 181 5.37 -14.71 0.67
C GLN A 181 4.69 -15.82 1.48
N ALA A 182 5.37 -16.35 2.50
CA ALA A 182 4.89 -17.46 3.32
C ALA A 182 3.55 -17.13 4.02
N PHE A 183 3.42 -15.92 4.57
CA PHE A 183 2.18 -15.51 5.24
C PHE A 183 1.01 -15.45 4.25
N ALA A 184 1.24 -14.99 3.02
CA ALA A 184 0.20 -14.87 2.00
C ALA A 184 -0.33 -16.24 1.55
N ARG A 185 0.53 -17.27 1.54
CA ARG A 185 0.13 -18.68 1.32
C ARG A 185 -0.62 -19.28 2.52
N GLY A 186 -0.72 -18.58 3.66
CA GLY A 186 -1.35 -19.07 4.88
C GLY A 186 -0.42 -19.90 5.78
N GLU A 187 0.86 -19.98 5.49
CA GLU A 187 1.82 -20.80 6.25
C GLU A 187 2.12 -20.23 7.64
N THR A 188 2.01 -18.91 7.81
CA THR A 188 2.28 -18.24 9.09
C THR A 188 1.06 -18.20 10.01
N TYR A 189 -0.11 -17.81 9.47
CA TYR A 189 -1.31 -17.54 10.28
C TYR A 189 -2.49 -18.47 9.95
N GLY A 190 -2.37 -19.33 8.95
CA GLY A 190 -3.46 -20.17 8.46
C GLY A 190 -4.51 -19.44 7.64
N PHE A 191 -4.48 -18.11 7.52
CA PHE A 191 -5.42 -17.35 6.71
C PHE A 191 -5.03 -17.40 5.23
N ARG A 192 -6.00 -17.69 4.37
CA ARG A 192 -5.79 -17.89 2.93
C ARG A 192 -5.84 -16.56 2.17
N TYR A 193 -4.84 -15.70 2.37
CA TYR A 193 -4.82 -14.33 1.82
C TYR A 193 -4.94 -14.30 0.30
N ILE A 194 -4.19 -15.13 -0.41
CA ILE A 194 -4.21 -15.17 -1.89
C ILE A 194 -5.60 -15.50 -2.41
N ASP A 195 -6.27 -16.48 -1.79
CA ASP A 195 -7.63 -16.87 -2.17
C ASP A 195 -8.64 -15.77 -1.84
N TYR A 196 -8.51 -15.17 -0.64
CA TYR A 196 -9.37 -14.07 -0.23
C TYR A 196 -9.30 -12.89 -1.19
N TYR A 197 -8.10 -12.38 -1.47
CA TYR A 197 -7.93 -11.22 -2.36
C TYR A 197 -8.28 -11.55 -3.82
N SER A 198 -8.04 -12.78 -4.28
CA SER A 198 -8.49 -13.24 -5.60
C SER A 198 -10.02 -13.24 -5.72
N ALA A 199 -10.72 -13.77 -4.70
CA ALA A 199 -12.17 -13.77 -4.65
C ALA A 199 -12.75 -12.35 -4.52
N ASN A 200 -12.12 -11.50 -3.72
CA ASN A 200 -12.50 -10.10 -3.52
C ASN A 200 -12.39 -9.31 -4.84
N MET A 201 -11.32 -9.50 -5.61
CA MET A 201 -11.19 -8.88 -6.94
C MET A 201 -12.29 -9.33 -7.91
N LEU A 202 -12.70 -10.61 -7.89
CA LEU A 202 -13.82 -11.10 -8.71
C LEU A 202 -15.14 -10.45 -8.30
N ALA A 203 -15.43 -10.39 -6.99
CA ALA A 203 -16.65 -9.77 -6.47
C ALA A 203 -16.72 -8.28 -6.87
N LYS A 204 -15.61 -7.54 -6.75
CA LYS A 204 -15.53 -6.14 -7.16
C LYS A 204 -15.55 -5.95 -8.67
N GLY A 205 -15.02 -6.91 -9.43
CA GLY A 205 -15.14 -6.94 -10.87
C GLY A 205 -16.61 -6.99 -11.31
N CYS A 206 -17.44 -7.83 -10.65
CA CYS A 206 -18.87 -7.86 -10.91
C CYS A 206 -19.55 -6.49 -10.65
N LEU A 207 -19.18 -5.79 -9.58
CA LEU A 207 -19.72 -4.46 -9.26
C LEU A 207 -19.27 -3.40 -10.26
N ALA A 208 -18.07 -3.53 -10.80
CA ALA A 208 -17.48 -2.61 -11.77
C ALA A 208 -17.78 -2.98 -13.25
N ASN A 209 -18.53 -4.06 -13.48
CA ASN A 209 -18.81 -4.60 -14.81
C ASN A 209 -17.54 -4.95 -15.61
N THR A 210 -16.56 -5.57 -14.91
CA THR A 210 -15.32 -6.09 -15.49
C THR A 210 -14.99 -7.46 -14.88
N THR A 211 -13.95 -8.14 -15.36
CA THR A 211 -13.58 -9.48 -14.86
C THR A 211 -13.06 -9.42 -13.41
N ARG A 212 -12.18 -8.48 -13.11
CA ARG A 212 -11.58 -8.27 -11.78
C ARG A 212 -11.37 -6.80 -11.53
N ALA A 213 -11.55 -6.35 -10.28
CA ALA A 213 -11.24 -4.98 -9.88
C ALA A 213 -10.72 -4.94 -8.43
N CYS A 214 -9.82 -3.99 -8.15
CA CYS A 214 -9.53 -3.55 -6.80
C CYS A 214 -10.43 -2.37 -6.43
N GLY A 215 -10.92 -2.33 -5.19
CA GLY A 215 -11.74 -1.24 -4.68
C GLY A 215 -10.92 -0.28 -3.83
N PHE A 216 -11.19 1.01 -3.99
CA PHE A 216 -10.56 2.07 -3.20
C PHE A 216 -11.60 3.06 -2.70
N VAL A 217 -11.26 3.73 -1.61
CA VAL A 217 -11.96 4.94 -1.16
C VAL A 217 -11.07 6.14 -1.43
N ARG A 218 -11.60 7.14 -2.13
CA ARG A 218 -10.88 8.39 -2.34
C ARG A 218 -10.92 9.23 -1.06
N ALA A 219 -9.76 9.61 -0.54
CA ALA A 219 -9.67 10.47 0.63
C ALA A 219 -10.20 11.88 0.33
N ASP A 220 -9.93 12.40 -0.88
CA ASP A 220 -10.33 13.74 -1.29
C ASP A 220 -11.70 13.69 -2.01
N LYS A 221 -12.76 13.92 -1.26
CA LYS A 221 -14.14 14.01 -1.77
C LYS A 221 -14.59 15.45 -2.08
N GLY A 222 -13.68 16.41 -1.96
CA GLY A 222 -13.97 17.81 -2.21
C GLY A 222 -14.30 18.11 -3.68
N ALA A 223 -15.12 19.15 -3.94
CA ALA A 223 -15.34 19.66 -5.28
C ALA A 223 -14.02 20.13 -5.88
N LYS A 224 -13.65 19.58 -7.04
CA LYS A 224 -12.54 20.10 -7.83
C LYS A 224 -13.10 21.12 -8.80
N LEU A 225 -12.47 22.30 -8.91
CA LEU A 225 -12.74 23.22 -9.99
C LEU A 225 -12.43 22.49 -11.30
N ALA A 226 -13.45 22.31 -12.14
CA ALA A 226 -13.20 21.98 -13.53
C ALA A 226 -12.49 23.20 -14.14
N GLY A 227 -11.37 22.98 -14.77
CA GLY A 227 -10.72 24.00 -15.58
C GLY A 227 -11.69 24.49 -16.67
N PRO A 228 -11.46 25.69 -17.20
CA PRO A 228 -12.27 26.21 -18.32
C PRO A 228 -12.15 25.33 -19.54
#